data_754975393a5228b4e0033388b47d949a
#
_entry.id   754975393a5228b4e0033388b47d949a
#
_cell.length_a   1.000
_cell.length_b   1.000
_cell.length_c   1.000
_cell.angle_alpha   90.00
_cell.angle_beta   90.00
_cell.angle_gamma   90.00
#
_symmetry.space_group_name_H-M   'P 1'
#
loop_
_entity.id
_entity.type
_entity.pdbx_description
1 polymer ?
#
loop_
_entity_poly.entity_id
_entity_poly.type
_entity_poly.pdbx_seq_one_letter_code
_entity_poly.pdbx_strand_id
1 'polypeptide(L)'
;KIKDYLIKPLNPNQLLLSLKKIFNNKNLVNDSTISSYQSQFNELNNKINSCDNIDDWITLYKDIIYWELQISKTDDKDVLEIIRSQKKHANNLFCAYIEKNYQNLIVQNDFINSINLFRKKISNEITNKRSTLMILIDNLRYDQWKTIEPLVTEDYTLKSNSLYCSILPTTTQYSRNSIFSGLSPIEIAKKHPKFWRDEFDYENKNKFEKELLDDQLKKLNLNITYKFFKVADNKNAIRFK
;
A
#
# COMPACT_ATOMS: atom_id res chain seq x y z
N LYS A 1 -14.29 10.44 41.49
CA LYS A 1 -14.03 10.94 40.12
C LYS A 1 -14.23 9.79 39.15
N ILE A 2 -15.05 9.97 38.12
CA ILE A 2 -15.22 9.03 37.01
C ILE A 2 -13.89 9.01 36.26
N LYS A 3 -13.30 7.83 36.07
CA LYS A 3 -11.99 7.69 35.38
C LYS A 3 -12.14 7.41 33.90
N ASP A 4 -13.28 6.80 33.50
CA ASP A 4 -13.61 6.55 32.09
C ASP A 4 -15.11 6.25 31.93
N TYR A 5 -15.61 6.27 30.68
CA TYR A 5 -16.99 5.91 30.34
C TYR A 5 -17.03 5.01 29.10
N LEU A 6 -18.01 4.13 29.05
CA LEU A 6 -18.19 3.20 27.95
C LEU A 6 -19.53 3.46 27.26
N ILE A 7 -19.55 3.46 25.95
CA ILE A 7 -20.76 3.66 25.13
C ILE A 7 -21.32 2.29 24.73
N LYS A 8 -22.63 2.14 24.84
CA LYS A 8 -23.32 0.92 24.37
C LYS A 8 -23.56 0.99 22.85
N PRO A 9 -23.46 -0.12 22.12
CA PRO A 9 -23.18 -1.49 22.61
C PRO A 9 -21.73 -1.66 23.06
N LEU A 10 -21.51 -2.43 24.13
CA LEU A 10 -20.18 -2.64 24.70
C LEU A 10 -19.33 -3.55 23.79
N ASN A 11 -18.22 -3.00 23.34
CA ASN A 11 -17.19 -3.76 22.63
C ASN A 11 -16.18 -4.31 23.65
N PRO A 12 -15.88 -5.63 23.67
CA PRO A 12 -14.91 -6.23 24.58
C PRO A 12 -13.53 -5.56 24.54
N ASN A 13 -13.07 -5.14 23.35
CA ASN A 13 -11.80 -4.46 23.18
C ASN A 13 -11.80 -3.06 23.80
N GLN A 14 -12.92 -2.33 23.71
CA GLN A 14 -13.08 -1.03 24.38
C GLN A 14 -13.04 -1.17 25.90
N LEU A 15 -13.69 -2.21 26.43
CA LEU A 15 -13.65 -2.51 27.86
C LEU A 15 -12.21 -2.80 28.31
N LEU A 16 -11.47 -3.63 27.56
CA LEU A 16 -10.09 -3.96 27.88
C LEU A 16 -9.18 -2.72 27.86
N LEU A 17 -9.35 -1.84 26.87
CA LEU A 17 -8.60 -0.57 26.80
C LEU A 17 -8.89 0.33 28.00
N SER A 18 -10.16 0.47 28.39
CA SER A 18 -10.56 1.28 29.56
C SER A 18 -10.00 0.72 30.86
N LEU A 19 -10.02 -0.59 31.04
CA LEU A 19 -9.42 -1.23 32.21
C LEU A 19 -7.91 -0.99 32.26
N LYS A 20 -7.20 -1.14 31.16
CA LYS A 20 -5.77 -0.85 31.10
C LYS A 20 -5.42 0.60 31.47
N LYS A 21 -6.19 1.57 30.97
CA LYS A 21 -6.04 3.00 31.32
C LYS A 21 -6.16 3.23 32.83
N ILE A 22 -7.01 2.46 33.51
CA ILE A 22 -7.21 2.59 34.96
C ILE A 22 -6.06 1.98 35.77
N PHE A 23 -5.46 0.89 35.29
CA PHE A 23 -4.49 0.07 36.03
C PHE A 23 -3.02 0.37 35.71
N ASN A 24 -2.68 0.96 34.52
CA ASN A 24 -1.31 1.24 34.14
C ASN A 24 -0.87 2.66 34.54
N ASN A 25 0.05 2.75 35.52
CA ASN A 25 0.60 4.02 36.03
C ASN A 25 2.12 4.16 35.83
N LYS A 26 2.75 3.51 34.83
CA LYS A 26 4.22 3.39 34.87
C LYS A 26 5.07 3.98 33.76
N ASN A 27 4.53 4.42 32.60
CA ASN A 27 5.36 5.01 31.53
C ASN A 27 4.63 6.14 30.80
N LEU A 28 4.94 7.39 31.13
CA LEU A 28 4.22 8.60 30.65
C LEU A 28 4.09 8.69 29.10
N VAL A 29 5.09 8.28 28.33
CA VAL A 29 5.05 8.37 26.85
C VAL A 29 4.22 7.22 26.26
N ASN A 30 4.38 6.00 26.74
CA ASN A 30 3.57 4.86 26.34
C ASN A 30 2.10 5.05 26.71
N ASP A 31 1.83 5.59 27.89
CA ASP A 31 0.48 5.89 28.37
C ASP A 31 -0.20 6.96 27.50
N SER A 32 0.53 7.97 27.01
CA SER A 32 -0.03 9.00 26.12
C SER A 32 -0.42 8.42 24.76
N THR A 33 0.40 7.55 24.18
CA THR A 33 0.11 6.89 22.91
C THR A 33 -1.10 5.95 23.03
N ILE A 34 -1.14 5.13 24.07
CA ILE A 34 -2.27 4.24 24.35
C ILE A 34 -3.56 5.03 24.60
N SER A 35 -3.50 6.10 25.40
CA SER A 35 -4.65 6.97 25.66
C SER A 35 -5.15 7.66 24.40
N SER A 36 -4.25 8.10 23.52
CA SER A 36 -4.61 8.68 22.23
C SER A 36 -5.29 7.66 21.32
N TYR A 37 -4.76 6.44 21.23
CA TYR A 37 -5.41 5.36 20.48
C TYR A 37 -6.79 5.02 21.05
N GLN A 38 -6.93 4.95 22.38
CA GLN A 38 -8.22 4.70 23.03
C GLN A 38 -9.26 5.75 22.65
N SER A 39 -8.90 7.03 22.60
CA SER A 39 -9.80 8.10 22.17
C SER A 39 -10.22 7.95 20.70
N GLN A 40 -9.33 7.44 19.85
CA GLN A 40 -9.57 7.25 18.42
C GLN A 40 -10.20 5.88 18.06
N PHE A 41 -10.25 4.94 19.02
CA PHE A 41 -10.72 3.58 18.77
C PHE A 41 -12.13 3.54 18.19
N ASN A 42 -13.07 4.28 18.77
CA ASN A 42 -14.44 4.34 18.29
C ASN A 42 -14.57 5.02 16.93
N GLU A 43 -13.79 6.07 16.71
CA GLU A 43 -13.74 6.75 15.40
C GLU A 43 -13.23 5.81 14.31
N LEU A 44 -12.16 5.05 14.59
CA LEU A 44 -11.65 4.04 13.67
C LEU A 44 -12.71 2.96 13.35
N ASN A 45 -13.40 2.46 14.38
CA ASN A 45 -14.48 1.48 14.18
C ASN A 45 -15.64 2.06 13.34
N ASN A 46 -16.02 3.31 13.56
CA ASN A 46 -17.02 3.96 12.75
C ASN A 46 -16.57 4.11 11.29
N LYS A 47 -15.33 4.53 11.06
CA LYS A 47 -14.73 4.60 9.71
C LYS A 47 -14.74 3.22 9.04
N ILE A 48 -14.32 2.15 9.74
CA ILE A 48 -14.35 0.77 9.21
C ILE A 48 -15.72 0.39 8.67
N ASN A 49 -16.78 0.75 9.40
CA ASN A 49 -18.16 0.37 9.05
C ASN A 49 -18.82 1.33 8.03
N SER A 50 -18.22 2.48 7.74
CA SER A 50 -18.78 3.52 6.86
C SER A 50 -18.02 3.72 5.56
N CYS A 51 -17.00 2.92 5.26
CA CYS A 51 -16.26 3.01 4.00
C CYS A 51 -17.13 2.59 2.81
N ASP A 52 -17.44 3.54 1.92
CA ASP A 52 -18.30 3.33 0.77
C ASP A 52 -17.54 3.33 -0.57
N ASN A 53 -16.36 3.94 -0.61
CA ASN A 53 -15.55 4.08 -1.81
C ASN A 53 -14.07 3.76 -1.54
N ILE A 54 -13.27 3.67 -2.59
CA ILE A 54 -11.86 3.26 -2.48
C ILE A 54 -10.99 4.29 -1.74
N ASP A 55 -11.32 5.58 -1.81
CA ASP A 55 -10.55 6.63 -1.13
C ASP A 55 -10.77 6.59 0.37
N ASP A 56 -11.96 6.21 0.83
CA ASP A 56 -12.25 5.95 2.25
C ASP A 56 -11.39 4.78 2.74
N TRP A 57 -11.34 3.67 1.98
CA TRP A 57 -10.50 2.51 2.30
C TRP A 57 -9.02 2.83 2.34
N ILE A 58 -8.53 3.66 1.42
CA ILE A 58 -7.13 4.14 1.41
C ILE A 58 -6.84 4.97 2.65
N THR A 59 -7.74 5.86 3.02
CA THR A 59 -7.60 6.72 4.20
C THR A 59 -7.61 5.89 5.48
N LEU A 60 -8.59 5.00 5.62
CA LEU A 60 -8.68 4.07 6.75
C LEU A 60 -7.43 3.19 6.88
N TYR A 61 -6.92 2.66 5.75
CA TYR A 61 -5.71 1.84 5.77
C TYR A 61 -4.49 2.62 6.30
N LYS A 62 -4.33 3.88 5.91
CA LYS A 62 -3.27 4.76 6.43
C LYS A 62 -3.41 4.98 7.93
N ASP A 63 -4.64 5.22 8.41
CA ASP A 63 -4.92 5.42 9.83
C ASP A 63 -4.60 4.15 10.65
N ILE A 64 -5.01 2.98 10.18
CA ILE A 64 -4.72 1.69 10.83
C ILE A 64 -3.20 1.44 10.90
N ILE A 65 -2.48 1.64 9.79
CA ILE A 65 -1.02 1.46 9.75
C ILE A 65 -0.32 2.47 10.67
N TYR A 66 -0.78 3.71 10.71
CA TYR A 66 -0.24 4.70 11.65
C TYR A 66 -0.34 4.20 13.10
N TRP A 67 -1.52 3.76 13.53
CA TRP A 67 -1.71 3.27 14.89
C TRP A 67 -0.97 1.97 15.17
N GLU A 68 -0.95 1.02 14.23
CA GLU A 68 -0.16 -0.21 14.36
C GLU A 68 1.32 0.10 14.61
N LEU A 69 1.90 1.05 13.87
CA LEU A 69 3.29 1.47 14.04
C LEU A 69 3.53 2.25 15.35
N GLN A 70 2.60 3.10 15.79
CA GLN A 70 2.74 3.79 17.08
C GLN A 70 2.65 2.81 18.25
N ILE A 71 1.65 1.93 18.25
CA ILE A 71 1.44 0.94 19.33
C ILE A 71 2.58 -0.08 19.37
N SER A 72 3.14 -0.48 18.23
CA SER A 72 4.28 -1.41 18.20
C SER A 72 5.53 -0.90 18.93
N LYS A 73 5.63 0.41 19.14
CA LYS A 73 6.74 1.04 19.90
C LYS A 73 6.51 1.02 21.42
N THR A 74 5.32 0.69 21.87
CA THR A 74 4.93 0.76 23.29
C THR A 74 5.19 -0.53 24.07
N ASP A 75 5.62 -1.61 23.43
CA ASP A 75 5.79 -2.96 23.98
C ASP A 75 4.51 -3.55 24.63
N ASP A 76 3.34 -2.90 24.48
CA ASP A 76 2.06 -3.40 24.97
C ASP A 76 1.44 -4.37 23.98
N LYS A 77 1.67 -5.65 24.21
CA LYS A 77 1.21 -6.73 23.33
C LYS A 77 -0.30 -6.82 23.24
N ASP A 78 -1.02 -6.51 24.31
CA ASP A 78 -2.48 -6.65 24.31
C ASP A 78 -3.13 -5.53 23.51
N VAL A 79 -2.61 -4.28 23.63
CA VAL A 79 -3.10 -3.18 22.78
C VAL A 79 -2.73 -3.41 21.33
N LEU A 80 -1.55 -4.01 21.06
CA LEU A 80 -1.18 -4.40 19.71
C LEU A 80 -2.13 -5.47 19.11
N GLU A 81 -2.61 -6.42 19.91
CA GLU A 81 -3.60 -7.39 19.46
C GLU A 81 -4.97 -6.74 19.17
N ILE A 82 -5.33 -5.69 19.90
CA ILE A 82 -6.57 -4.94 19.63
C ILE A 82 -6.51 -4.26 18.27
N ILE A 83 -5.43 -3.53 17.94
CA ILE A 83 -5.30 -2.89 16.62
C ILE A 83 -5.21 -3.93 15.49
N ARG A 84 -4.57 -5.05 15.71
CA ARG A 84 -4.56 -6.17 14.75
C ARG A 84 -5.94 -6.75 14.52
N SER A 85 -6.76 -6.86 15.56
CA SER A 85 -8.15 -7.29 15.44
C SER A 85 -8.99 -6.30 14.63
N GLN A 86 -8.82 -4.98 14.85
CA GLN A 86 -9.46 -3.95 14.02
C GLN A 86 -9.01 -4.05 12.56
N LYS A 87 -7.72 -4.21 12.32
CA LYS A 87 -7.16 -4.40 10.97
C LYS A 87 -7.75 -5.63 10.28
N LYS A 88 -7.89 -6.74 11.00
CA LYS A 88 -8.53 -7.95 10.47
C LYS A 88 -10.00 -7.72 10.13
N HIS A 89 -10.74 -7.01 10.98
CA HIS A 89 -12.13 -6.66 10.71
C HIS A 89 -12.24 -5.76 9.47
N ALA A 90 -11.43 -4.70 9.38
CA ALA A 90 -11.35 -3.84 8.21
C ALA A 90 -11.03 -4.63 6.93
N ASN A 91 -10.07 -5.57 6.99
CA ASN A 91 -9.72 -6.41 5.86
C ASN A 91 -10.89 -7.27 5.37
N ASN A 92 -11.67 -7.85 6.28
CA ASN A 92 -12.85 -8.65 5.90
C ASN A 92 -13.89 -7.81 5.15
N LEU A 93 -14.17 -6.60 5.63
CA LEU A 93 -15.11 -5.69 4.96
C LEU A 93 -14.54 -5.16 3.63
N PHE A 94 -13.24 -4.88 3.58
CA PHE A 94 -12.58 -4.50 2.33
C PHE A 94 -12.62 -5.62 1.28
N CYS A 95 -12.43 -6.88 1.68
CA CYS A 95 -12.59 -8.01 0.77
C CYS A 95 -14.00 -8.06 0.17
N ALA A 96 -15.03 -7.91 0.99
CA ALA A 96 -16.42 -7.87 0.52
C ALA A 96 -16.68 -6.66 -0.42
N TYR A 97 -16.11 -5.49 -0.09
CA TYR A 97 -16.17 -4.31 -0.97
C TYR A 97 -15.51 -4.58 -2.32
N ILE A 98 -14.31 -5.17 -2.34
CA ILE A 98 -13.59 -5.50 -3.58
C ILE A 98 -14.35 -6.55 -4.39
N GLU A 99 -14.85 -7.62 -3.77
CA GLU A 99 -15.64 -8.64 -4.45
C GLU A 99 -16.81 -8.04 -5.23
N LYS A 100 -17.52 -7.09 -4.60
CA LYS A 100 -18.66 -6.41 -5.21
C LYS A 100 -18.28 -5.41 -6.30
N ASN A 101 -17.16 -4.69 -6.14
CA ASN A 101 -16.86 -3.50 -6.94
C ASN A 101 -15.68 -3.67 -7.91
N TYR A 102 -14.95 -4.77 -7.85
CA TYR A 102 -13.67 -4.93 -8.56
C TYR A 102 -13.76 -4.67 -10.07
N GLN A 103 -14.77 -5.20 -10.74
CA GLN A 103 -14.94 -4.99 -12.19
C GLN A 103 -15.09 -3.51 -12.52
N ASN A 104 -15.91 -2.79 -11.78
CA ASN A 104 -16.09 -1.35 -11.97
C ASN A 104 -14.79 -0.56 -11.70
N LEU A 105 -14.06 -0.92 -10.65
CA LEU A 105 -12.78 -0.29 -10.30
C LEU A 105 -11.72 -0.45 -11.39
N ILE A 106 -11.70 -1.56 -12.10
CA ILE A 106 -10.73 -1.78 -13.19
C ILE A 106 -11.17 -1.09 -14.49
N VAL A 107 -12.46 -1.07 -14.80
CA VAL A 107 -13.01 -0.50 -16.04
C VAL A 107 -13.15 1.03 -15.96
N GLN A 108 -13.65 1.53 -14.85
CA GLN A 108 -13.79 2.97 -14.60
C GLN A 108 -12.41 3.54 -14.27
N ASN A 109 -11.76 4.08 -15.20
CA ASN A 109 -10.41 4.65 -15.18
C ASN A 109 -10.18 5.75 -14.09
N ASP A 110 -11.11 5.95 -13.17
CA ASP A 110 -11.08 6.99 -12.13
C ASP A 110 -10.14 6.68 -10.98
N PHE A 111 -9.81 5.44 -10.82
CA PHE A 111 -9.02 4.90 -9.74
C PHE A 111 -7.62 4.47 -10.22
N ILE A 112 -6.58 4.68 -9.38
CA ILE A 112 -5.21 4.32 -9.72
C ILE A 112 -4.95 2.86 -9.36
N ASN A 113 -4.66 2.06 -10.38
CA ASN A 113 -4.33 0.65 -10.27
C ASN A 113 -3.05 0.31 -11.06
N SER A 114 -2.58 -0.93 -10.98
CA SER A 114 -1.35 -1.36 -11.67
C SER A 114 -1.34 -1.06 -13.18
N ILE A 115 -2.50 -1.06 -13.86
CA ILE A 115 -2.58 -0.85 -15.30
C ILE A 115 -2.36 0.62 -15.66
N ASN A 116 -2.91 1.54 -14.86
CA ASN A 116 -2.90 2.97 -15.22
C ASN A 116 -1.89 3.80 -14.40
N LEU A 117 -1.19 3.20 -13.44
CA LEU A 117 -0.24 3.87 -12.54
C LEU A 117 0.83 4.64 -13.31
N PHE A 118 1.48 4.00 -14.27
CA PHE A 118 2.55 4.64 -15.04
C PHE A 118 2.02 5.87 -15.78
N ARG A 119 0.94 5.72 -16.51
CA ARG A 119 0.32 6.81 -17.29
C ARG A 119 -0.18 7.96 -16.40
N LYS A 120 -0.85 7.66 -15.28
CA LYS A 120 -1.50 8.68 -14.44
C LYS A 120 -0.56 9.39 -13.47
N LYS A 121 0.51 8.73 -13.04
CA LYS A 121 1.40 9.26 -12.00
C LYS A 121 2.84 9.44 -12.48
N ILE A 122 3.41 8.43 -13.14
CA ILE A 122 4.86 8.41 -13.42
C ILE A 122 5.18 9.21 -14.67
N SER A 123 4.41 9.06 -15.74
CA SER A 123 4.68 9.74 -17.02
C SER A 123 4.70 11.27 -16.89
N ASN A 124 3.90 11.83 -16.00
CA ASN A 124 3.83 13.27 -15.77
C ASN A 124 5.08 13.85 -15.09
N GLU A 125 5.82 13.01 -14.35
CA GLU A 125 7.09 13.39 -13.71
C GLU A 125 8.29 13.27 -14.66
N ILE A 126 8.13 12.56 -15.78
CA ILE A 126 9.17 12.37 -16.76
C ILE A 126 9.21 13.59 -17.69
N THR A 127 10.24 14.39 -17.56
CA THR A 127 10.45 15.58 -18.41
C THR A 127 11.84 15.56 -19.00
N ASN A 128 11.99 16.15 -20.19
CA ASN A 128 13.31 16.32 -20.83
C ASN A 128 14.24 17.31 -20.09
N LYS A 129 13.72 17.98 -19.04
CA LYS A 129 14.48 19.01 -18.30
C LYS A 129 15.21 18.47 -17.07
N ARG A 130 14.86 17.28 -16.60
CA ARG A 130 15.44 16.67 -15.38
C ARG A 130 15.60 15.17 -15.53
N SER A 131 16.72 14.64 -15.02
CA SER A 131 16.89 13.20 -14.87
C SER A 131 15.90 12.67 -13.83
N THR A 132 15.18 11.62 -14.19
CA THR A 132 14.19 10.96 -13.31
C THR A 132 14.66 9.55 -13.01
N LEU A 133 14.75 9.19 -11.75
CA LEU A 133 15.00 7.82 -11.31
C LEU A 133 13.67 7.21 -10.82
N MET A 134 13.21 6.17 -11.50
CA MET A 134 12.09 5.36 -11.05
C MET A 134 12.61 4.12 -10.35
N ILE A 135 12.24 3.94 -9.08
CA ILE A 135 12.58 2.76 -8.29
C ILE A 135 11.29 1.98 -8.03
N LEU A 136 11.21 0.76 -8.54
CA LEU A 136 10.12 -0.16 -8.22
C LEU A 136 10.64 -1.23 -7.27
N ILE A 137 10.11 -1.26 -6.06
CA ILE A 137 10.46 -2.26 -5.04
C ILE A 137 9.32 -3.26 -4.97
N ASP A 138 9.63 -4.50 -5.33
CA ASP A 138 8.66 -5.59 -5.30
C ASP A 138 8.28 -5.94 -3.85
N ASN A 139 6.99 -6.22 -3.62
CA ASN A 139 6.44 -6.62 -2.33
C ASN A 139 6.69 -5.63 -1.17
N LEU A 140 6.95 -4.35 -1.47
CA LEU A 140 7.07 -3.30 -0.46
C LEU A 140 5.68 -2.88 0.03
N ARG A 141 5.37 -3.15 1.29
CA ARG A 141 4.12 -2.73 1.93
C ARG A 141 4.22 -1.29 2.46
N TYR A 142 3.07 -0.66 2.66
CA TYR A 142 3.00 0.72 3.15
C TYR A 142 3.58 0.88 4.56
N ASP A 143 3.40 -0.08 5.46
CA ASP A 143 4.00 -0.09 6.80
C ASP A 143 5.53 -0.12 6.74
N GLN A 144 6.09 -0.92 5.83
CA GLN A 144 7.54 -0.97 5.58
C GLN A 144 8.04 0.36 5.01
N TRP A 145 7.31 0.93 4.03
CA TRP A 145 7.62 2.27 3.52
C TRP A 145 7.65 3.31 4.65
N LYS A 146 6.62 3.34 5.50
CA LYS A 146 6.55 4.29 6.64
C LYS A 146 7.68 4.10 7.64
N THR A 147 8.27 2.93 7.72
CA THR A 147 9.44 2.66 8.56
C THR A 147 10.73 3.20 7.95
N ILE A 148 10.90 3.10 6.62
CA ILE A 148 12.11 3.57 5.93
C ILE A 148 12.01 5.03 5.44
N GLU A 149 10.81 5.59 5.33
CA GLU A 149 10.57 6.97 4.86
C GLU A 149 11.43 8.01 5.57
N PRO A 150 11.61 7.99 6.91
CA PRO A 150 12.48 8.95 7.60
C PRO A 150 13.92 8.93 7.09
N LEU A 151 14.47 7.74 6.81
CA LEU A 151 15.83 7.59 6.28
C LEU A 151 15.95 8.16 4.86
N VAL A 152 14.94 7.95 4.02
CA VAL A 152 14.92 8.49 2.65
C VAL A 152 14.78 10.01 2.67
N THR A 153 14.00 10.57 3.60
CA THR A 153 13.76 12.01 3.69
C THR A 153 14.91 12.80 4.32
N GLU A 154 15.95 12.16 4.83
CA GLU A 154 17.21 12.81 5.19
C GLU A 154 17.89 13.43 3.96
N ASP A 155 17.86 12.73 2.82
CA ASP A 155 18.54 13.17 1.58
C ASP A 155 17.58 13.70 0.51
N TYR A 156 16.28 13.38 0.59
CA TYR A 156 15.28 13.69 -0.43
C TYR A 156 14.05 14.37 0.13
N THR A 157 13.53 15.36 -0.58
CA THR A 157 12.27 16.01 -0.22
C THR A 157 11.08 15.21 -0.75
N LEU A 158 10.24 14.71 0.14
CA LEU A 158 9.00 14.02 -0.23
C LEU A 158 7.97 15.03 -0.78
N LYS A 159 7.66 14.95 -2.07
CA LYS A 159 6.67 15.82 -2.72
C LYS A 159 5.24 15.32 -2.57
N SER A 160 5.06 14.01 -2.67
CA SER A 160 3.75 13.40 -2.56
C SER A 160 3.86 11.96 -2.06
N ASN A 161 2.83 11.51 -1.36
CA ASN A 161 2.68 10.13 -0.91
C ASN A 161 1.25 9.68 -1.22
N SER A 162 1.09 8.75 -2.16
CA SER A 162 -0.21 8.23 -2.57
C SER A 162 -0.15 6.71 -2.67
N LEU A 163 -1.30 6.08 -2.42
CA LEU A 163 -1.47 4.64 -2.60
C LEU A 163 -2.19 4.36 -3.93
N TYR A 164 -1.93 3.19 -4.47
CA TYR A 164 -2.68 2.62 -5.58
C TYR A 164 -3.09 1.19 -5.23
N CYS A 165 -4.11 0.66 -5.87
CA CYS A 165 -4.47 -0.74 -5.69
C CYS A 165 -3.81 -1.61 -6.76
N SER A 166 -3.13 -2.63 -6.31
CA SER A 166 -2.66 -3.69 -7.21
C SER A 166 -3.86 -4.41 -7.81
N ILE A 167 -3.75 -4.79 -9.09
CA ILE A 167 -4.75 -5.67 -9.70
C ILE A 167 -4.73 -7.05 -9.05
N LEU A 168 -5.85 -7.74 -9.12
CA LEU A 168 -5.98 -9.11 -8.64
C LEU A 168 -5.81 -10.13 -9.79
N PRO A 169 -5.10 -11.22 -9.51
CA PRO A 169 -4.29 -11.50 -8.32
C PRO A 169 -3.06 -10.58 -8.24
N THR A 170 -2.65 -10.24 -7.01
CA THR A 170 -1.53 -9.30 -6.77
C THR A 170 -0.15 -9.89 -7.04
N THR A 171 -0.07 -11.04 -7.70
CA THR A 171 1.20 -11.69 -7.99
C THR A 171 2.07 -10.82 -8.90
N THR A 172 3.37 -10.91 -8.70
CA THR A 172 4.39 -10.14 -9.43
C THR A 172 4.21 -10.23 -10.95
N GLN A 173 3.92 -11.41 -11.47
CA GLN A 173 3.70 -11.66 -12.89
C GLN A 173 2.59 -10.80 -13.50
N TYR A 174 1.46 -10.67 -12.79
CA TYR A 174 0.32 -9.89 -13.29
C TYR A 174 0.50 -8.40 -12.99
N SER A 175 0.74 -8.06 -11.74
CA SER A 175 0.77 -6.68 -11.28
C SER A 175 1.92 -5.86 -11.88
N ARG A 176 3.17 -6.37 -11.82
CA ARG A 176 4.34 -5.64 -12.34
C ARG A 176 4.33 -5.54 -13.85
N ASN A 177 4.01 -6.62 -14.57
CA ASN A 177 3.88 -6.55 -16.02
C ASN A 177 2.80 -5.54 -16.45
N SER A 178 1.71 -5.41 -15.70
CA SER A 178 0.69 -4.39 -15.95
C SER A 178 1.19 -2.97 -15.71
N ILE A 179 2.02 -2.74 -14.69
CA ILE A 179 2.67 -1.44 -14.45
C ILE A 179 3.55 -1.04 -15.64
N PHE A 180 4.37 -1.97 -16.13
CA PHE A 180 5.31 -1.70 -17.22
C PHE A 180 4.67 -1.66 -18.61
N SER A 181 3.54 -2.33 -18.82
CA SER A 181 2.86 -2.37 -20.12
C SER A 181 1.72 -1.36 -20.26
N GLY A 182 1.12 -0.93 -19.14
CA GLY A 182 -0.15 -0.19 -19.15
C GLY A 182 -1.33 -1.02 -19.67
N LEU A 183 -1.24 -2.33 -19.58
CA LEU A 183 -2.22 -3.28 -20.09
C LEU A 183 -2.65 -4.27 -18.99
N SER A 184 -3.86 -4.78 -19.08
CA SER A 184 -4.29 -5.92 -18.26
C SER A 184 -3.54 -7.21 -18.66
N PRO A 185 -3.42 -8.20 -17.77
CA PRO A 185 -2.76 -9.47 -18.08
C PRO A 185 -3.28 -10.14 -19.36
N ILE A 186 -4.59 -10.12 -19.55
CA ILE A 186 -5.25 -10.68 -20.76
C ILE A 186 -4.86 -9.93 -22.04
N GLU A 187 -4.73 -8.59 -21.93
CA GLU A 187 -4.29 -7.78 -23.07
C GLU A 187 -2.81 -7.98 -23.37
N ILE A 188 -1.96 -8.19 -22.35
CA ILE A 188 -0.54 -8.53 -22.54
C ILE A 188 -0.44 -9.86 -23.27
N ALA A 189 -1.16 -10.88 -22.81
CA ALA A 189 -1.16 -12.21 -23.46
C ALA A 189 -1.61 -12.13 -24.93
N LYS A 190 -2.63 -11.31 -25.25
CA LYS A 190 -3.13 -11.15 -26.63
C LYS A 190 -2.23 -10.30 -27.52
N LYS A 191 -1.76 -9.15 -27.03
CA LYS A 191 -0.99 -8.18 -27.83
C LYS A 191 0.51 -8.51 -27.90
N HIS A 192 1.03 -9.14 -26.85
CA HIS A 192 2.44 -9.47 -26.67
C HIS A 192 2.66 -10.94 -26.28
N PRO A 193 2.17 -11.93 -27.05
CA PRO A 193 2.25 -13.35 -26.67
C PRO A 193 3.68 -13.82 -26.44
N LYS A 194 4.67 -13.20 -27.08
CA LYS A 194 6.09 -13.51 -26.86
C LYS A 194 6.62 -13.05 -25.51
N PHE A 195 5.99 -12.06 -24.88
CA PHE A 195 6.38 -11.47 -23.58
C PHE A 195 5.56 -12.06 -22.43
N TRP A 196 4.46 -12.74 -22.74
CA TRP A 196 3.64 -13.44 -21.76
C TRP A 196 4.26 -14.80 -21.39
N ARG A 197 4.16 -15.14 -20.12
CA ARG A 197 4.48 -16.48 -19.60
C ARG A 197 3.31 -16.94 -18.77
N ASP A 198 2.95 -18.21 -18.94
CA ASP A 198 1.85 -18.81 -18.20
C ASP A 198 2.19 -19.06 -16.73
N GLU A 199 1.16 -19.29 -15.94
CA GLU A 199 1.28 -19.50 -14.50
C GLU A 199 2.16 -20.71 -14.15
N PHE A 200 2.20 -21.69 -15.02
CA PHE A 200 3.00 -22.92 -14.90
C PHE A 200 4.47 -22.73 -15.33
N ASP A 201 4.82 -21.63 -15.94
CA ASP A 201 6.21 -21.29 -16.22
C ASP A 201 6.92 -20.86 -14.91
N TYR A 202 7.72 -21.75 -14.34
CA TYR A 202 8.41 -21.50 -13.07
C TYR A 202 9.49 -20.42 -13.16
N GLU A 203 9.99 -20.12 -14.36
CA GLU A 203 11.06 -19.17 -14.56
C GLU A 203 10.67 -18.02 -15.50
N ASN A 204 11.31 -16.86 -15.29
CA ASN A 204 11.25 -15.74 -16.24
C ASN A 204 9.90 -15.03 -16.44
N LYS A 205 8.97 -15.16 -15.51
CA LYS A 205 7.63 -14.53 -15.60
C LYS A 205 7.66 -13.01 -15.79
N ASN A 206 8.72 -12.34 -15.33
CA ASN A 206 8.94 -10.89 -15.48
C ASN A 206 10.20 -10.56 -16.28
N LYS A 207 10.59 -11.41 -17.22
CA LYS A 207 11.80 -11.23 -18.04
C LYS A 207 11.69 -10.03 -18.98
N PHE A 208 10.51 -9.74 -19.49
CA PHE A 208 10.25 -8.78 -20.56
C PHE A 208 9.69 -7.43 -20.06
N GLU A 209 9.96 -7.08 -18.82
CA GLU A 209 9.49 -5.80 -18.23
C GLU A 209 10.02 -4.58 -19.00
N LYS A 210 11.28 -4.65 -19.50
CA LYS A 210 11.87 -3.58 -20.30
C LYS A 210 11.16 -3.42 -21.64
N GLU A 211 10.91 -4.51 -22.35
CA GLU A 211 10.22 -4.51 -23.64
C GLU A 211 8.78 -4.03 -23.52
N LEU A 212 8.10 -4.40 -22.44
CA LEU A 212 6.76 -3.90 -22.11
C LEU A 212 6.77 -2.39 -21.84
N LEU A 213 7.81 -1.90 -21.14
CA LEU A 213 7.99 -0.47 -20.90
C LEU A 213 8.29 0.29 -22.19
N ASP A 214 9.17 -0.25 -23.06
CA ASP A 214 9.47 0.34 -24.38
C ASP A 214 8.18 0.57 -25.19
N ASP A 215 7.29 -0.42 -25.20
CA ASP A 215 6.00 -0.33 -25.89
C ASP A 215 5.06 0.68 -25.25
N GLN A 216 5.03 0.74 -23.92
CA GLN A 216 4.20 1.72 -23.20
C GLN A 216 4.68 3.15 -23.47
N LEU A 217 6.00 3.40 -23.42
CA LEU A 217 6.58 4.71 -23.72
C LEU A 217 6.24 5.17 -25.15
N LYS A 218 6.32 4.26 -26.14
CA LYS A 218 5.90 4.55 -27.52
C LYS A 218 4.42 4.92 -27.60
N LYS A 219 3.53 4.17 -26.94
CA LYS A 219 2.07 4.46 -26.92
C LYS A 219 1.74 5.80 -26.26
N LEU A 220 2.54 6.21 -25.28
CA LEU A 220 2.39 7.50 -24.61
C LEU A 220 3.10 8.65 -25.33
N ASN A 221 3.71 8.40 -26.50
CA ASN A 221 4.53 9.37 -27.25
C ASN A 221 5.66 10.00 -26.41
N LEU A 222 6.19 9.24 -25.44
CA LEU A 222 7.32 9.63 -24.62
C LEU A 222 8.62 9.25 -25.30
N ASN A 223 9.20 10.18 -26.06
CA ASN A 223 10.49 9.98 -26.71
C ASN A 223 11.61 10.36 -25.74
N ILE A 224 12.01 9.42 -24.90
CA ILE A 224 13.04 9.58 -23.85
C ILE A 224 14.15 8.54 -24.03
N THR A 225 15.35 8.93 -23.65
CA THR A 225 16.47 8.00 -23.47
C THR A 225 16.51 7.53 -22.03
N TYR A 226 16.53 6.24 -21.80
CA TYR A 226 16.55 5.70 -20.44
C TYR A 226 17.41 4.44 -20.33
N LYS A 227 17.77 4.08 -19.12
CA LYS A 227 18.43 2.81 -18.77
C LYS A 227 17.49 2.01 -17.87
N PHE A 228 17.40 0.71 -18.11
CA PHE A 228 16.62 -0.22 -17.30
C PHE A 228 17.56 -1.20 -16.60
N PHE A 229 17.37 -1.35 -15.30
CA PHE A 229 18.17 -2.27 -14.50
C PHE A 229 17.24 -3.13 -13.64
N LYS A 230 17.56 -4.39 -13.49
CA LYS A 230 16.88 -5.32 -12.60
C LYS A 230 17.88 -5.81 -11.56
N VAL A 231 17.62 -5.47 -10.31
CA VAL A 231 18.46 -5.87 -9.18
C VAL A 231 17.79 -7.07 -8.51
N ALA A 232 18.38 -8.25 -8.68
CA ALA A 232 17.87 -9.49 -8.08
C ALA A 232 18.70 -9.94 -6.88
N ASP A 233 19.95 -9.45 -6.75
CA ASP A 233 20.87 -9.81 -5.70
C ASP A 233 21.83 -8.65 -5.33
N ASN A 234 22.55 -8.81 -4.22
CA ASN A 234 23.52 -7.81 -3.74
C ASN A 234 24.70 -7.58 -4.72
N LYS A 235 25.06 -8.56 -5.54
CA LYS A 235 26.16 -8.41 -6.53
C LYS A 235 25.76 -7.46 -7.65
N ASN A 236 24.49 -7.48 -8.05
CA ASN A 236 23.96 -6.56 -9.05
C ASN A 236 23.77 -5.14 -8.48
N ALA A 237 23.47 -5.00 -7.19
CA ALA A 237 23.34 -3.69 -6.53
C ALA A 237 24.67 -2.92 -6.50
N ILE A 238 25.83 -3.59 -6.38
CA ILE A 238 27.16 -2.97 -6.33
C ILE A 238 27.56 -2.34 -7.68
N ARG A 239 26.97 -2.79 -8.80
CA ARG A 239 27.25 -2.24 -10.13
C ARG A 239 26.58 -0.88 -10.40
N PHE A 240 25.78 -0.39 -9.47
CA PHE A 240 25.16 0.93 -9.53
C PHE A 240 25.99 2.06 -8.93
N LYS A 241 27.13 1.75 -8.36
CA LYS A 241 28.11 2.77 -7.94
C LYS A 241 29.00 3.12 -9.17
#